data_54788c8b58c2731aa8e7b6d674526f60
#
_entry.id   54788c8b58c2731aa8e7b6d674526f60
#
_cell.length_a   1.000
_cell.length_b   1.000
_cell.length_c   1.000
_cell.angle_alpha   90.00
_cell.angle_beta   90.00
_cell.angle_gamma   90.00
#
_symmetry.space_group_name_H-M   'P 1'
#
loop_
_entity.id
_entity.type
_entity.pdbx_description
1 polymer ?
#
loop_
_entity_poly.entity_id
_entity_poly.type
_entity_poly.pdbx_seq_one_letter_code
_entity_poly.pdbx_strand_id
1 'polypeptide(L)' 'YVKQSKFKGSLRELRGKILRALGRGSNTLITIRRVCDNDMRTKEALMALIKDKLIIYEKRTYKLA' A
#
# COMPACT_ATOMS: atom_id res chain seq x y z
N TYR A 1 21.53 13.68 -7.10
CA TYR A 1 20.98 13.48 -6.92
C TYR A 1 20.38 13.14 -6.34
N VAL A 2 20.34 12.98 -5.95
CA VAL A 2 19.87 12.65 -5.20
C VAL A 2 18.66 12.57 -4.89
N LYS A 3 18.08 12.77 -5.09
CA LYS A 3 17.03 12.77 -4.97
C LYS A 3 16.34 11.64 -4.91
N GLN A 4 16.64 10.83 -5.17
CA GLN A 4 16.06 9.73 -5.21
C GLN A 4 15.94 9.10 -3.97
N SER A 5 16.60 9.47 -3.08
CA SER A 5 16.53 8.86 -1.84
C SER A 5 15.15 9.00 -1.28
N LYS A 6 14.46 10.00 -1.67
CA LYS A 6 13.20 10.17 -1.21
C LYS A 6 12.34 9.09 -1.65
N PHE A 7 12.61 8.50 -2.73
CA PHE A 7 11.80 7.49 -3.24
C PHE A 7 12.45 6.21 -3.04
N LYS A 8 12.96 5.98 -1.89
CA LYS A 8 13.54 4.81 -1.59
C LYS A 8 12.69 3.77 -2.08
N GLY A 9 11.52 3.90 -2.09
CA GLY A 9 10.77 2.90 -2.56
C GLY A 9 10.29 3.13 -3.91
N SER A 10 10.23 2.14 -4.69
CA SER A 10 9.61 2.21 -5.96
C SER A 10 8.19 1.83 -5.58
N LEU A 11 7.28 1.83 -6.53
CA LEU A 11 5.92 1.45 -6.30
C LEU A 11 5.90 0.01 -5.81
N ARG A 12 6.84 -0.79 -6.26
CA ARG A 12 6.96 -2.17 -5.86
C ARG A 12 7.20 -2.27 -4.36
N GLU A 13 8.03 -1.40 -3.83
CA GLU A 13 8.33 -1.43 -2.43
C GLU A 13 7.14 -1.00 -1.60
N LEU A 14 6.37 -0.03 -2.09
CA LEU A 14 5.17 0.41 -1.44
C LEU A 14 4.17 -0.73 -1.39
N ARG A 15 4.02 -1.47 -2.48
CA ARG A 15 3.10 -2.58 -2.52
C ARG A 15 3.52 -3.63 -1.48
N GLY A 16 4.82 -3.85 -1.34
CA GLY A 16 5.33 -4.80 -0.35
C GLY A 16 4.97 -4.38 1.07
N LYS A 17 5.06 -3.08 1.35
CA LYS A 17 4.73 -2.57 2.67
C LYS A 17 3.25 -2.78 2.95
N ILE A 18 2.40 -2.53 1.96
CA ILE A 18 0.97 -2.68 2.11
C ILE A 18 0.61 -4.15 2.36
N LEU A 19 1.19 -5.04 1.57
CA LEU A 19 0.91 -6.45 1.74
C LEU A 19 1.33 -6.95 3.12
N ARG A 20 2.45 -6.44 3.61
CA ARG A 20 2.94 -6.83 4.90
C ARG A 20 1.99 -6.35 6.00
N ALA A 21 1.48 -5.14 5.85
CA ALA A 21 0.54 -4.59 6.82
C ALA A 21 -0.77 -5.38 6.81
N LEU A 22 -1.24 -5.75 5.63
CA LEU A 22 -2.48 -6.48 5.51
C LEU A 22 -2.33 -7.94 5.94
N GLY A 23 -1.11 -8.43 5.97
CA GLY A 23 -0.87 -9.77 6.47
C GLY A 23 -1.20 -9.90 7.95
N ARG A 24 -1.33 -8.77 8.65
CA ARG A 24 -1.66 -8.79 10.06
C ARG A 24 -3.17 -8.64 10.28
N GLY A 25 -3.93 -8.47 9.24
CA GLY A 25 -5.36 -8.31 9.34
C GLY A 25 -5.82 -7.18 8.41
N SER A 26 -7.12 -6.96 8.33
CA SER A 26 -7.62 -5.92 7.45
C SER A 26 -7.33 -4.54 8.03
N ASN A 27 -7.16 -3.57 7.19
CA ASN A 27 -6.84 -2.22 7.60
C ASN A 27 -7.61 -1.20 6.80
N THR A 28 -7.84 -0.04 7.41
CA THR A 28 -8.52 1.05 6.71
C THR A 28 -7.48 1.80 5.90
N LEU A 29 -7.95 2.63 4.99
CA LEU A 29 -7.05 3.42 4.16
C LEU A 29 -6.15 4.30 5.03
N ILE A 30 -6.69 4.87 6.10
CA ILE A 30 -5.90 5.72 6.98
C ILE A 30 -4.72 4.98 7.57
N THR A 31 -4.93 3.77 8.03
CA THR A 31 -3.86 2.97 8.60
C THR A 31 -2.82 2.63 7.55
N ILE A 32 -3.27 2.28 6.35
CA ILE A 32 -2.35 1.95 5.27
C ILE A 32 -1.51 3.15 4.89
N ARG A 33 -2.12 4.34 4.84
CA ARG A 33 -1.38 5.54 4.50
C ARG A 33 -0.30 5.84 5.54
N ARG A 34 -0.58 5.53 6.80
CA ARG A 34 0.39 5.74 7.84
C ARG A 34 1.57 4.81 7.65
N VAL A 35 1.31 3.56 7.31
CA VAL A 35 2.37 2.57 7.09
C VAL A 35 3.25 3.01 5.93
N CYS A 36 2.68 3.71 4.95
CA CYS A 36 3.40 4.17 3.78
C CYS A 36 3.92 5.60 3.94
N ASP A 37 3.91 6.12 5.18
CA ASP A 37 4.40 7.47 5.48
C ASP A 37 3.67 8.52 4.64
N ASN A 38 2.39 8.33 4.41
CA ASN A 38 1.57 9.26 3.65
C ASN A 38 2.12 9.52 2.25
N ASP A 39 2.74 8.50 1.67
CA ASP A 39 3.27 8.61 0.31
C ASP A 39 2.11 8.85 -0.64
N MET A 40 2.26 9.80 -1.54
CA MET A 40 1.22 10.13 -2.48
C MET A 40 0.88 8.99 -3.41
N ARG A 41 1.77 8.04 -3.58
CA ARG A 41 1.54 6.91 -4.46
C ARG A 41 0.83 5.74 -3.77
N THR A 42 0.47 5.91 -2.49
CA THR A 42 -0.20 4.86 -1.74
C THR A 42 -1.46 4.38 -2.46
N LYS A 43 -2.27 5.33 -2.91
CA LYS A 43 -3.50 4.99 -3.57
C LYS A 43 -3.24 4.23 -4.86
N GLU A 44 -2.24 4.65 -5.60
CA GLU A 44 -1.88 4.01 -6.84
C GLU A 44 -1.43 2.58 -6.57
N ALA A 45 -0.65 2.39 -5.53
CA ALA A 45 -0.18 1.06 -5.15
C ALA A 45 -1.36 0.16 -4.76
N LEU A 46 -2.32 0.72 -4.01
CA LEU A 46 -3.49 -0.04 -3.62
C LEU A 46 -4.30 -0.47 -4.83
N MET A 47 -4.48 0.42 -5.78
CA MET A 47 -5.24 0.10 -6.97
C MET A 47 -4.55 -0.97 -7.79
N ALA A 48 -3.24 -0.92 -7.86
CA ALA A 48 -2.48 -1.93 -8.59
C ALA A 48 -2.64 -3.29 -7.93
N LEU A 49 -2.62 -3.34 -6.60
CA LEU A 49 -2.78 -4.59 -5.89
C LEU A 49 -4.18 -5.17 -6.08
N ILE A 50 -5.18 -4.30 -6.11
CA ILE A 50 -6.55 -4.75 -6.33
C ILE A 50 -6.68 -5.31 -7.76
N LYS A 51 -6.05 -4.62 -8.71
CA LYS A 51 -6.11 -5.04 -10.08
C LYS A 51 -5.46 -6.41 -10.26
N ASP A 52 -4.40 -6.68 -9.52
CA ASP A 52 -3.70 -7.94 -9.58
C ASP A 52 -4.37 -9.00 -8.70
N LYS A 53 -5.49 -8.64 -8.08
CA LYS A 53 -6.24 -9.55 -7.23
C LYS A 53 -5.46 -10.06 -6.02
N LEU A 54 -4.54 -9.27 -5.54
CA LEU A 54 -3.77 -9.64 -4.37
C LEU A 54 -4.43 -9.15 -3.10
N ILE A 55 -5.25 -8.10 -3.20
CA ILE A 55 -5.99 -7.59 -2.06
C ILE A 55 -7.40 -7.26 -2.52
N ILE A 56 -8.31 -7.13 -1.56
CA ILE A 56 -9.67 -6.73 -1.88
C ILE A 56 -10.06 -5.60 -0.94
N TYR A 57 -11.00 -4.79 -1.40
CA TYR A 57 -11.49 -3.67 -0.63
C TYR A 57 -12.95 -3.97 -0.29
N GLU A 58 -13.24 -4.03 0.98
CA GLU A 58 -14.57 -4.38 1.40
C GLU A 58 -14.93 -3.66 2.69
N LYS A 59 -16.13 -3.14 2.79
CA LYS A 59 -16.56 -2.43 3.98
C LYS A 59 -15.56 -1.40 4.47
N ARG A 60 -15.04 -0.63 3.53
CA ARG A 60 -14.09 0.44 3.82
C ARG A 60 -12.77 -0.03 4.39
N THR A 61 -12.47 -1.30 4.24
CA THR A 61 -11.17 -1.81 4.66
C THR A 61 -10.55 -2.61 3.52
N TYR A 62 -9.25 -2.77 3.60
CA TYR A 62 -8.51 -3.55 2.63
C TYR A 62 -8.00 -4.80 3.34
N LYS A 63 -7.95 -5.89 2.63
CA LYS A 63 -7.41 -7.12 3.20
C LYS A 63 -6.83 -7.98 2.10
N LEU A 64 -6.04 -8.97 2.47
CA LEU A 64 -5.47 -9.86 1.47
C LEU A 64 -6.58 -10.70 0.86
N ALA A 65 -6.46 -10.94 -0.43
CA ALA A 65 -7.46 -11.71 -1.14
C ALA A 65 -7.41 -13.17 -0.73
#